data_6d903ffbffb386da2da92f89d6f79a4e
#
_entry.id   6d903ffbffb386da2da92f89d6f79a4e
#
_cell.length_a   1.000
_cell.length_b   1.000
_cell.length_c   1.000
_cell.angle_alpha   90.00
_cell.angle_beta   90.00
_cell.angle_gamma   90.00
#
_symmetry.space_group_name_H-M   'P 1'
#
loop_
_entity.id
_entity.type
_entity.pdbx_description
1 polymer ?
#
loop_
_entity_poly.entity_id
_entity_poly.type
_entity_poly.pdbx_seq_one_letter_code
_entity_poly.pdbx_strand_id
1 'polypeptide(L)'
;MNFQELPPDTRPREKILTRGPGALSDTELLALLLRTGVAGRNVLQLAQDMLQASGGLANLLLTPPAQQAAIKGLGPAKQSELLAVMELAKRAMAQQLSTREVMQSASSVQLYLQLHLAHKTHEVFAMLFLDSQHKLVCMETLFRGTLSQTSVYPREVVLRALHHHSAAVVLAHNHPSGSVHPSPADLHLTRSLKSALAMVDVRVLDHVIVGPGQAFSMAEQGVL
;
A
#
# COMPACT_ATOMS: atom_id res chain seq x y z
N MET A 1 -6.40 -32.61 -11.66
CA MET A 1 -6.24 -32.04 -13.01
C MET A 1 -4.85 -31.43 -13.08
N ASN A 2 -4.01 -31.93 -13.96
CA ASN A 2 -2.65 -31.41 -14.15
C ASN A 2 -2.72 -30.25 -15.16
N PHE A 3 -1.94 -29.19 -15.01
CA PHE A 3 -1.91 -28.07 -15.99
C PHE A 3 -1.67 -28.52 -17.43
N GLN A 4 -0.97 -29.64 -17.61
CA GLN A 4 -0.67 -30.20 -18.92
C GLN A 4 -1.90 -30.82 -19.62
N GLU A 5 -2.98 -31.08 -18.89
CA GLU A 5 -4.24 -31.62 -19.42
C GLU A 5 -5.19 -30.53 -19.96
N LEU A 6 -4.91 -29.26 -19.63
CA LEU A 6 -5.69 -28.12 -20.15
C LEU A 6 -5.25 -27.77 -21.58
N PRO A 7 -6.15 -27.27 -22.43
CA PRO A 7 -5.77 -26.69 -23.71
C PRO A 7 -4.69 -25.60 -23.53
N PRO A 8 -3.69 -25.51 -24.41
CA PRO A 8 -2.57 -24.56 -24.24
C PRO A 8 -3.00 -23.11 -23.98
N ASP A 9 -4.03 -22.65 -24.66
CA ASP A 9 -4.56 -21.29 -24.58
C ASP A 9 -5.31 -20.99 -23.25
N THR A 10 -5.61 -22.01 -22.45
CA THR A 10 -6.25 -21.88 -21.12
C THR A 10 -5.28 -22.04 -19.96
N ARG A 11 -4.03 -22.43 -20.23
CA ARG A 11 -3.00 -22.53 -19.19
C ARG A 11 -2.56 -21.14 -18.76
N PRO A 12 -2.50 -20.83 -17.46
CA PRO A 12 -2.21 -19.48 -16.99
C PRO A 12 -0.92 -18.87 -17.56
N ARG A 13 0.13 -19.67 -17.76
CA ARG A 13 1.41 -19.21 -18.30
C ARG A 13 1.30 -18.80 -19.77
N GLU A 14 0.66 -19.57 -20.58
CA GLU A 14 0.40 -19.30 -22.00
C GLU A 14 -0.62 -18.18 -22.16
N LYS A 15 -1.67 -18.20 -21.33
CA LYS A 15 -2.73 -17.19 -21.30
C LYS A 15 -2.21 -15.79 -20.98
N ILE A 16 -1.30 -15.64 -20.01
CA ILE A 16 -0.72 -14.33 -19.66
C ILE A 16 0.13 -13.76 -20.80
N LEU A 17 0.87 -14.63 -21.53
CA LEU A 17 1.73 -14.22 -22.64
C LEU A 17 0.95 -13.87 -23.90
N THR A 18 -0.17 -14.53 -24.15
CA THR A 18 -0.98 -14.33 -25.38
C THR A 18 -2.09 -13.30 -25.21
N ARG A 19 -2.69 -13.22 -24.04
CA ARG A 19 -3.87 -12.37 -23.77
C ARG A 19 -3.61 -11.25 -22.76
N GLY A 20 -2.40 -11.20 -22.20
CA GLY A 20 -2.02 -10.22 -21.18
C GLY A 20 -2.50 -10.57 -19.77
N PRO A 21 -1.97 -9.89 -18.72
CA PRO A 21 -2.26 -10.19 -17.32
C PRO A 21 -3.73 -9.94 -16.94
N GLY A 22 -4.38 -8.97 -17.56
CA GLY A 22 -5.80 -8.66 -17.29
C GLY A 22 -6.79 -9.76 -17.67
N ALA A 23 -6.35 -10.76 -18.46
CA ALA A 23 -7.19 -11.89 -18.82
C ALA A 23 -7.20 -13.01 -17.75
N LEU A 24 -6.33 -12.93 -16.74
CA LEU A 24 -6.23 -13.94 -15.69
C LEU A 24 -7.07 -13.55 -14.47
N SER A 25 -7.66 -14.56 -13.83
CA SER A 25 -8.25 -14.41 -12.51
C SER A 25 -7.18 -14.29 -11.43
N ASP A 26 -7.55 -13.77 -10.24
CA ASP A 26 -6.65 -13.71 -9.07
C ASP A 26 -6.05 -15.09 -8.74
N THR A 27 -6.87 -16.14 -8.86
CA THR A 27 -6.42 -17.53 -8.65
C THR A 27 -5.34 -17.93 -9.64
N GLU A 28 -5.50 -17.59 -10.92
CA GLU A 28 -4.51 -17.92 -11.96
C GLU A 28 -3.22 -17.10 -11.77
N LEU A 29 -3.31 -15.81 -11.44
CA LEU A 29 -2.16 -14.96 -11.13
C LEU A 29 -1.39 -15.49 -9.92
N LEU A 30 -2.10 -15.82 -8.84
CA LEU A 30 -1.49 -16.37 -7.63
C LEU A 30 -0.85 -17.73 -7.91
N ALA A 31 -1.50 -18.60 -8.69
CA ALA A 31 -0.95 -19.89 -9.06
C ALA A 31 0.36 -19.79 -9.88
N LEU A 32 0.50 -18.76 -10.72
CA LEU A 32 1.75 -18.47 -11.43
C LEU A 32 2.90 -18.13 -10.46
N LEU A 33 2.62 -17.34 -9.44
CA LEU A 33 3.61 -16.98 -8.39
C LEU A 33 3.99 -18.19 -7.55
N LEU A 34 3.01 -18.97 -7.10
CA LEU A 34 3.22 -20.14 -6.24
C LEU A 34 3.92 -21.30 -6.97
N ARG A 35 3.85 -21.36 -8.30
CA ARG A 35 4.47 -22.31 -9.24
C ARG A 35 4.07 -23.76 -9.01
N THR A 36 4.00 -24.24 -7.79
CA THR A 36 3.71 -25.63 -7.42
C THR A 36 2.62 -25.72 -6.37
N GLY A 37 1.79 -26.77 -6.46
CA GLY A 37 0.85 -27.14 -5.41
C GLY A 37 1.54 -27.76 -4.19
N VAL A 38 0.75 -28.49 -3.43
CA VAL A 38 1.19 -29.32 -2.30
C VAL A 38 0.65 -30.74 -2.45
N ALA A 39 1.09 -31.67 -1.62
CA ALA A 39 0.59 -33.06 -1.66
C ALA A 39 -0.94 -33.10 -1.63
N GLY A 40 -1.53 -33.73 -2.65
CA GLY A 40 -2.98 -33.87 -2.82
C GLY A 40 -3.73 -32.65 -3.37
N ARG A 41 -3.04 -31.52 -3.66
CA ARG A 41 -3.65 -30.30 -4.23
C ARG A 41 -2.80 -29.72 -5.32
N ASN A 42 -3.39 -29.49 -6.49
CA ASN A 42 -2.70 -28.74 -7.54
C ASN A 42 -2.57 -27.26 -7.18
N VAL A 43 -1.78 -26.51 -7.94
CA VAL A 43 -1.46 -25.12 -7.60
C VAL A 43 -2.66 -24.15 -7.75
N LEU A 44 -3.62 -24.43 -8.66
CA LEU A 44 -4.85 -23.62 -8.77
C LEU A 44 -5.75 -23.84 -7.55
N GLN A 45 -5.93 -25.09 -7.12
CA GLN A 45 -6.68 -25.40 -5.91
C GLN A 45 -6.04 -24.75 -4.68
N LEU A 46 -4.71 -24.84 -4.57
CA LEU A 46 -3.97 -24.19 -3.49
C LEU A 46 -4.15 -22.67 -3.49
N ALA A 47 -4.04 -22.04 -4.66
CA ALA A 47 -4.24 -20.60 -4.79
C ALA A 47 -5.68 -20.18 -4.41
N GLN A 48 -6.67 -20.93 -4.88
CA GLN A 48 -8.08 -20.69 -4.53
C GLN A 48 -8.34 -20.83 -3.03
N ASP A 49 -7.82 -21.89 -2.40
CA ASP A 49 -7.95 -22.12 -0.95
C ASP A 49 -7.30 -20.97 -0.15
N MET A 50 -6.13 -20.47 -0.59
CA MET A 50 -5.44 -19.36 0.06
C MET A 50 -6.24 -18.06 -0.05
N LEU A 51 -6.76 -17.73 -1.23
CA LEU A 51 -7.60 -16.55 -1.44
C LEU A 51 -8.86 -16.61 -0.58
N GLN A 52 -9.50 -17.76 -0.51
CA GLN A 52 -10.70 -17.98 0.27
C GLN A 52 -10.43 -17.88 1.77
N ALA A 53 -9.35 -18.50 2.25
CA ALA A 53 -8.94 -18.44 3.66
C ALA A 53 -8.56 -17.02 4.12
N SER A 54 -8.01 -16.21 3.22
CA SER A 54 -7.60 -14.83 3.51
C SER A 54 -8.72 -13.80 3.27
N GLY A 55 -9.85 -14.20 2.67
CA GLY A 55 -10.91 -13.26 2.29
C GLY A 55 -10.56 -12.39 1.09
N GLY A 56 -9.69 -12.88 0.17
CA GLY A 56 -9.34 -12.23 -1.08
C GLY A 56 -7.85 -11.89 -1.23
N LEU A 57 -7.50 -11.42 -2.43
CA LEU A 57 -6.11 -11.16 -2.83
C LEU A 57 -5.43 -10.07 -1.99
N ALA A 58 -6.12 -8.97 -1.76
CA ALA A 58 -5.57 -7.85 -0.98
C ALA A 58 -5.22 -8.30 0.44
N ASN A 59 -6.12 -9.00 1.11
CA ASN A 59 -5.87 -9.52 2.45
C ASN A 59 -4.69 -10.51 2.46
N LEU A 60 -4.62 -11.43 1.49
CA LEU A 60 -3.52 -12.38 1.39
C LEU A 60 -2.16 -11.68 1.26
N LEU A 61 -2.07 -10.71 0.35
CA LEU A 61 -0.80 -10.02 0.05
C LEU A 61 -0.37 -9.03 1.14
N LEU A 62 -1.33 -8.41 1.83
CA LEU A 62 -1.07 -7.41 2.86
C LEU A 62 -1.03 -7.98 4.29
N THR A 63 -1.38 -9.26 4.47
CA THR A 63 -1.29 -9.95 5.78
C THR A 63 0.17 -9.96 6.27
N PRO A 64 0.40 -9.63 7.56
CA PRO A 64 1.73 -9.68 8.15
C PRO A 64 2.38 -11.08 8.04
N PRO A 65 3.72 -11.17 7.85
CA PRO A 65 4.42 -12.44 7.64
C PRO A 65 4.13 -13.51 8.70
N ALA A 66 4.02 -13.11 9.97
CA ALA A 66 3.70 -14.04 11.06
C ALA A 66 2.31 -14.70 10.93
N GLN A 67 1.33 -13.97 10.40
CA GLN A 67 -0.02 -14.49 10.14
C GLN A 67 -0.08 -15.28 8.83
N GLN A 68 0.69 -14.87 7.82
CA GLN A 68 0.83 -15.64 6.57
C GLN A 68 1.37 -17.04 6.82
N ALA A 69 2.27 -17.21 7.78
CA ALA A 69 2.84 -18.50 8.15
C ALA A 69 1.78 -19.53 8.65
N ALA A 70 0.63 -19.05 9.14
CA ALA A 70 -0.48 -19.91 9.55
C ALA A 70 -1.33 -20.41 8.37
N ILE A 71 -1.17 -19.86 7.16
CA ILE A 71 -1.94 -20.24 5.98
C ILE A 71 -1.42 -21.60 5.47
N LYS A 72 -2.28 -22.61 5.49
CA LYS A 72 -1.93 -23.96 5.05
C LYS A 72 -1.43 -23.99 3.60
N GLY A 73 -0.21 -24.50 3.41
CA GLY A 73 0.43 -24.60 2.10
C GLY A 73 1.29 -23.40 1.72
N LEU A 74 1.28 -22.34 2.52
CA LEU A 74 2.16 -21.18 2.38
C LEU A 74 3.43 -21.37 3.21
N GLY A 75 4.31 -22.26 2.75
CA GLY A 75 5.60 -22.46 3.39
C GLY A 75 6.57 -21.29 3.15
N PRO A 76 7.76 -21.28 3.82
CA PRO A 76 8.70 -20.16 3.78
C PRO A 76 9.08 -19.72 2.35
N ALA A 77 9.28 -20.64 1.40
CA ALA A 77 9.62 -20.32 0.03
C ALA A 77 8.50 -19.52 -0.68
N LYS A 78 7.25 -19.97 -0.59
CA LYS A 78 6.11 -19.27 -1.19
C LYS A 78 5.81 -17.94 -0.49
N GLN A 79 5.99 -17.91 0.84
CA GLN A 79 5.85 -16.68 1.62
C GLN A 79 6.88 -15.63 1.19
N SER A 80 8.15 -16.01 1.03
CA SER A 80 9.19 -15.08 0.57
C SER A 80 8.94 -14.58 -0.86
N GLU A 81 8.37 -15.39 -1.75
CA GLU A 81 7.97 -14.98 -3.10
C GLU A 81 6.89 -13.88 -3.05
N LEU A 82 5.84 -14.06 -2.25
CA LEU A 82 4.78 -13.05 -2.09
C LEU A 82 5.31 -11.75 -1.48
N LEU A 83 6.13 -11.83 -0.45
CA LEU A 83 6.77 -10.67 0.17
C LEU A 83 7.67 -9.92 -0.82
N ALA A 84 8.45 -10.65 -1.60
CA ALA A 84 9.32 -10.04 -2.61
C ALA A 84 8.53 -9.30 -3.71
N VAL A 85 7.43 -9.90 -4.19
CA VAL A 85 6.56 -9.26 -5.19
C VAL A 85 5.97 -7.96 -4.64
N MET A 86 5.49 -7.95 -3.40
CA MET A 86 4.95 -6.75 -2.77
C MET A 86 6.00 -5.66 -2.58
N GLU A 87 7.21 -6.04 -2.16
CA GLU A 87 8.32 -5.10 -2.00
C GLU A 87 8.77 -4.52 -3.35
N LEU A 88 8.86 -5.34 -4.41
CA LEU A 88 9.17 -4.87 -5.76
C LEU A 88 8.13 -3.89 -6.27
N ALA A 89 6.85 -4.16 -6.05
CA ALA A 89 5.77 -3.25 -6.42
C ALA A 89 5.90 -1.89 -5.69
N LYS A 90 6.17 -1.89 -4.38
CA LYS A 90 6.40 -0.67 -3.60
C LYS A 90 7.60 0.13 -4.13
N ARG A 91 8.72 -0.53 -4.39
CA ARG A 91 9.93 0.13 -4.94
C ARG A 91 9.70 0.70 -6.33
N ALA A 92 9.02 -0.03 -7.20
CA ALA A 92 8.70 0.46 -8.55
C ALA A 92 7.82 1.72 -8.48
N MET A 93 6.84 1.76 -7.60
CA MET A 93 6.01 2.94 -7.39
C MET A 93 6.79 4.10 -6.76
N ALA A 94 7.64 3.84 -5.76
CA ALA A 94 8.50 4.87 -5.18
C ALA A 94 9.42 5.50 -6.25
N GLN A 95 10.02 4.67 -7.11
CA GLN A 95 10.84 5.15 -8.21
C GLN A 95 10.03 6.00 -9.20
N GLN A 96 8.80 5.61 -9.51
CA GLN A 96 7.92 6.41 -10.36
C GLN A 96 7.62 7.78 -9.73
N LEU A 97 7.32 7.83 -8.44
CA LEU A 97 7.04 9.07 -7.70
C LEU A 97 8.29 9.95 -7.52
N SER A 98 9.50 9.37 -7.53
CA SER A 98 10.75 10.13 -7.47
C SER A 98 11.16 10.73 -8.81
N THR A 99 10.58 10.28 -9.93
CA THR A 99 10.88 10.79 -11.27
C THR A 99 9.83 11.76 -11.80
N ARG A 100 8.62 11.73 -11.27
CA ARG A 100 7.48 12.57 -11.70
C ARG A 100 6.97 13.42 -10.55
N GLU A 101 6.36 14.55 -10.88
CA GLU A 101 5.68 15.37 -9.88
C GLU A 101 4.49 14.61 -9.27
N VAL A 102 4.45 14.55 -7.94
CA VAL A 102 3.39 13.90 -7.16
C VAL A 102 2.00 14.46 -7.52
N MET A 103 1.90 15.76 -7.77
CA MET A 103 0.65 16.43 -8.14
C MET A 103 0.06 15.95 -9.48
N GLN A 104 0.90 15.47 -10.41
CA GLN A 104 0.45 14.91 -11.69
C GLN A 104 -0.02 13.45 -11.57
N SER A 105 0.12 12.85 -10.40
CA SER A 105 -0.13 11.41 -10.15
C SER A 105 -0.82 11.19 -8.81
N ALA A 106 -1.82 11.97 -8.44
CA ALA A 106 -2.53 11.84 -7.15
C ALA A 106 -3.02 10.40 -6.90
N SER A 107 -3.54 9.73 -7.92
CA SER A 107 -3.94 8.31 -7.85
C SER A 107 -2.75 7.38 -7.55
N SER A 108 -1.57 7.65 -8.09
CA SER A 108 -0.35 6.87 -7.80
C SER A 108 0.11 7.07 -6.36
N VAL A 109 -0.02 8.29 -5.82
CA VAL A 109 0.26 8.58 -4.40
C VAL A 109 -0.70 7.83 -3.50
N GLN A 110 -2.00 7.88 -3.79
CA GLN A 110 -3.01 7.14 -3.02
C GLN A 110 -2.73 5.64 -3.03
N LEU A 111 -2.42 5.07 -4.19
CA LEU A 111 -2.07 3.65 -4.33
C LEU A 111 -0.78 3.30 -3.57
N TYR A 112 0.25 4.13 -3.68
CA TYR A 112 1.50 3.97 -2.93
C TYR A 112 1.25 3.96 -1.41
N LEU A 113 0.45 4.90 -0.91
CA LEU A 113 0.07 4.98 0.50
C LEU A 113 -0.78 3.77 0.94
N GLN A 114 -1.70 3.31 0.10
CA GLN A 114 -2.48 2.09 0.38
C GLN A 114 -1.59 0.87 0.56
N LEU A 115 -0.60 0.66 -0.32
CA LEU A 115 0.36 -0.45 -0.22
C LEU A 115 1.19 -0.41 1.07
N HIS A 116 1.42 0.78 1.65
CA HIS A 116 2.22 0.95 2.84
C HIS A 116 1.41 0.95 4.14
N LEU A 117 0.18 1.46 4.12
CA LEU A 117 -0.58 1.78 5.32
C LEU A 117 -1.85 0.94 5.52
N ALA A 118 -2.53 0.49 4.44
CA ALA A 118 -3.84 -0.15 4.54
C ALA A 118 -3.86 -1.44 5.40
N HIS A 119 -2.74 -2.14 5.47
CA HIS A 119 -2.61 -3.40 6.23
C HIS A 119 -2.27 -3.22 7.71
N LYS A 120 -2.05 -1.98 8.16
CA LYS A 120 -1.69 -1.71 9.55
C LYS A 120 -2.91 -1.88 10.45
N THR A 121 -2.74 -2.66 11.52
CA THR A 121 -3.81 -2.97 12.49
C THR A 121 -4.04 -1.88 13.55
N HIS A 122 -3.21 -0.86 13.56
CA HIS A 122 -3.31 0.32 14.43
C HIS A 122 -3.05 1.56 13.58
N GLU A 123 -3.50 2.70 14.06
CA GLU A 123 -3.27 3.97 13.37
C GLU A 123 -1.78 4.29 13.29
N VAL A 124 -1.36 4.71 12.12
CA VAL A 124 0.01 5.12 11.83
C VAL A 124 -0.06 6.44 11.08
N PHE A 125 0.68 7.43 11.55
CA PHE A 125 0.86 8.68 10.82
C PHE A 125 2.18 8.63 10.07
N ALA A 126 2.12 8.87 8.76
CA ALA A 126 3.25 8.86 7.85
C ALA A 126 3.31 10.17 7.06
N MET A 127 4.46 10.47 6.50
CA MET A 127 4.66 11.65 5.68
C MET A 127 5.53 11.32 4.47
N LEU A 128 5.11 11.79 3.30
CA LEU A 128 5.93 11.82 2.09
C LEU A 128 6.65 13.17 2.07
N PHE A 129 7.96 13.11 1.91
CA PHE A 129 8.84 14.27 1.80
C PHE A 129 9.13 14.53 0.33
N LEU A 130 8.93 15.77 -0.12
CA LEU A 130 9.02 16.13 -1.53
C LEU A 130 10.05 17.26 -1.72
N ASP A 131 10.75 17.20 -2.85
CA ASP A 131 11.67 18.25 -3.27
C ASP A 131 10.91 19.48 -3.84
N SER A 132 11.67 20.47 -4.31
CA SER A 132 11.11 21.70 -4.91
C SER A 132 10.36 21.48 -6.22
N GLN A 133 10.54 20.33 -6.87
CA GLN A 133 9.79 19.89 -8.05
C GLN A 133 8.63 18.96 -7.68
N HIS A 134 8.31 18.83 -6.39
CA HIS A 134 7.28 17.92 -5.84
C HIS A 134 7.53 16.44 -6.19
N LYS A 135 8.78 16.03 -6.33
CA LYS A 135 9.15 14.63 -6.48
C LYS A 135 9.40 14.00 -5.13
N LEU A 136 9.10 12.72 -5.01
CA LEU A 136 9.29 11.98 -3.77
C LEU A 136 10.78 11.83 -3.44
N VAL A 137 11.19 12.38 -2.30
CA VAL A 137 12.50 12.14 -1.68
C VAL A 137 12.48 10.83 -0.90
N CYS A 138 11.55 10.72 0.05
CA CYS A 138 11.31 9.49 0.81
C CYS A 138 9.92 9.54 1.49
N MET A 139 9.53 8.40 2.09
CA MET A 139 8.39 8.30 2.98
C MET A 139 8.85 7.79 4.34
N GLU A 140 8.35 8.39 5.42
CA GLU A 140 8.58 7.90 6.77
C GLU A 140 7.28 7.72 7.55
N THR A 141 7.25 6.70 8.38
CA THR A 141 6.26 6.56 9.45
C THR A 141 6.77 7.31 10.65
N LEU A 142 6.10 8.39 11.04
CA LEU A 142 6.55 9.27 12.11
C LEU A 142 5.97 8.90 13.47
N PHE A 143 4.69 8.52 13.48
CA PHE A 143 4.00 8.20 14.73
C PHE A 143 3.19 6.92 14.58
N ARG A 144 3.11 6.20 15.69
CA ARG A 144 2.28 5.01 15.85
C ARG A 144 1.33 5.24 17.01
N GLY A 145 0.05 5.18 16.72
CA GLY A 145 -1.00 5.31 17.72
C GLY A 145 -1.43 3.99 18.35
N THR A 146 -2.45 4.10 19.17
CA THR A 146 -3.25 2.99 19.67
C THR A 146 -4.23 2.52 18.59
N LEU A 147 -5.23 1.72 18.95
CA LEU A 147 -6.27 1.26 18.02
C LEU A 147 -7.20 2.40 17.52
N SER A 148 -7.21 3.54 18.21
CA SER A 148 -8.18 4.62 17.97
C SER A 148 -7.59 6.05 18.01
N GLN A 149 -6.30 6.21 18.29
CA GLN A 149 -5.71 7.55 18.42
C GLN A 149 -4.20 7.55 18.23
N THR A 150 -3.69 8.50 17.43
CA THR A 150 -2.26 8.76 17.26
C THR A 150 -1.93 10.17 17.73
N SER A 151 -1.04 10.30 18.71
CA SER A 151 -0.52 11.62 19.10
C SER A 151 0.54 12.06 18.11
N VAL A 152 0.26 13.09 17.33
CA VAL A 152 1.18 13.69 16.37
C VAL A 152 1.68 15.03 16.92
N TYR A 153 3.00 15.17 17.04
CA TYR A 153 3.64 16.36 17.58
C TYR A 153 4.17 17.24 16.42
N PRO A 154 3.61 18.45 16.20
CA PRO A 154 4.02 19.34 15.11
C PRO A 154 5.53 19.62 15.09
N ARG A 155 6.17 19.73 16.26
CA ARG A 155 7.62 19.94 16.36
C ARG A 155 8.41 18.82 15.67
N GLU A 156 8.04 17.57 15.90
CA GLU A 156 8.74 16.41 15.31
C GLU A 156 8.51 16.35 13.80
N VAL A 157 7.28 16.69 13.35
CA VAL A 157 6.96 16.78 11.91
C VAL A 157 7.81 17.83 11.21
N VAL A 158 7.95 19.02 11.80
CA VAL A 158 8.79 20.11 11.27
C VAL A 158 10.27 19.68 11.25
N LEU A 159 10.79 19.09 12.33
CA LEU A 159 12.17 18.60 12.38
C LEU A 159 12.47 17.58 11.28
N ARG A 160 11.54 16.67 11.01
CA ARG A 160 11.72 15.68 9.93
C ARG A 160 11.65 16.31 8.54
N ALA A 161 10.76 17.28 8.32
CA ALA A 161 10.69 18.02 7.05
C ALA A 161 12.00 18.77 6.76
N LEU A 162 12.57 19.44 7.76
CA LEU A 162 13.86 20.11 7.63
C LEU A 162 15.02 19.14 7.44
N HIS A 163 15.02 18.00 8.15
CA HIS A 163 16.03 16.96 7.99
C HIS A 163 16.12 16.42 6.55
N HIS A 164 14.97 16.26 5.90
CA HIS A 164 14.89 15.81 4.50
C HIS A 164 15.00 16.94 3.47
N HIS A 165 15.26 18.18 3.91
CA HIS A 165 15.32 19.36 3.04
C HIS A 165 14.09 19.48 2.14
N SER A 166 12.91 19.19 2.68
CA SER A 166 11.67 19.12 1.91
C SER A 166 11.13 20.50 1.61
N ALA A 167 10.72 20.74 0.37
CA ALA A 167 9.98 21.95 -0.02
C ALA A 167 8.46 21.78 0.14
N ALA A 168 7.99 20.53 0.10
CA ALA A 168 6.60 20.18 0.32
C ALA A 168 6.44 18.78 0.93
N VAL A 169 5.25 18.49 1.45
CA VAL A 169 4.91 17.19 2.04
C VAL A 169 3.50 16.77 1.68
N VAL A 170 3.27 15.44 1.69
CA VAL A 170 1.94 14.85 1.77
C VAL A 170 1.83 14.13 3.10
N LEU A 171 0.83 14.51 3.90
CA LEU A 171 0.49 13.85 5.16
C LEU A 171 -0.34 12.61 4.86
N ALA A 172 -0.18 11.56 5.65
CA ALA A 172 -1.00 10.37 5.51
C ALA A 172 -1.20 9.66 6.84
N HIS A 173 -2.37 9.07 7.03
CA HIS A 173 -2.61 8.13 8.11
C HIS A 173 -3.62 7.07 7.66
N ASN A 174 -3.64 5.94 8.36
CA ASN A 174 -4.62 4.90 8.11
C ASN A 174 -5.68 4.85 9.21
N HIS A 175 -6.89 4.49 8.81
CA HIS A 175 -7.97 4.11 9.71
C HIS A 175 -8.17 2.58 9.68
N PRO A 176 -7.74 1.83 10.69
CA PRO A 176 -7.97 0.38 10.75
C PRO A 176 -9.44 -0.04 10.74
N SER A 177 -10.34 0.87 11.16
CA SER A 177 -11.79 0.67 11.09
C SER A 177 -12.35 0.59 9.68
N GLY A 178 -11.58 1.05 8.68
CA GLY A 178 -11.97 1.08 7.28
C GLY A 178 -12.66 2.37 6.83
N SER A 179 -13.16 3.21 7.73
CA SER A 179 -13.72 4.52 7.35
C SER A 179 -12.59 5.46 6.93
N VAL A 180 -12.67 6.05 5.74
CA VAL A 180 -11.68 7.03 5.25
C VAL A 180 -12.14 8.48 5.36
N HIS A 181 -13.33 8.72 5.90
CA HIS A 181 -13.80 10.09 6.14
C HIS A 181 -13.01 10.75 7.27
N PRO A 182 -12.53 12.00 7.07
CA PRO A 182 -11.78 12.71 8.09
C PRO A 182 -12.63 13.00 9.31
N SER A 183 -12.11 12.70 10.48
CA SER A 183 -12.70 13.13 11.75
C SER A 183 -12.45 14.62 12.02
N PRO A 184 -13.17 15.25 12.95
CA PRO A 184 -12.86 16.61 13.40
C PRO A 184 -11.42 16.75 13.92
N ALA A 185 -10.87 15.69 14.54
CA ALA A 185 -9.49 15.65 15.02
C ALA A 185 -8.49 15.67 13.87
N ASP A 186 -8.75 14.92 12.78
CA ASP A 186 -7.91 14.91 11.58
C ASP A 186 -7.87 16.28 10.90
N LEU A 187 -9.02 16.94 10.80
CA LEU A 187 -9.11 18.30 10.26
C LEU A 187 -8.36 19.31 11.11
N HIS A 188 -8.45 19.20 12.45
CA HIS A 188 -7.71 20.06 13.38
C HIS A 188 -6.21 19.82 13.28
N LEU A 189 -5.77 18.56 13.28
CA LEU A 189 -4.38 18.17 13.12
C LEU A 189 -3.80 18.69 11.81
N THR A 190 -4.52 18.50 10.71
CA THR A 190 -4.11 18.97 9.38
C THR A 190 -3.85 20.48 9.38
N ARG A 191 -4.78 21.27 9.90
CA ARG A 191 -4.62 22.73 10.01
C ARG A 191 -3.43 23.12 10.87
N SER A 192 -3.23 22.45 12.01
CA SER A 192 -2.10 22.70 12.90
C SER A 192 -0.76 22.42 12.23
N LEU A 193 -0.65 21.26 11.54
CA LEU A 193 0.57 20.89 10.81
C LEU A 193 0.83 21.80 9.62
N LYS A 194 -0.20 22.16 8.87
CA LYS A 194 -0.10 23.12 7.75
C LYS A 194 0.44 24.46 8.20
N SER A 195 -0.06 24.99 9.33
CA SER A 195 0.42 26.24 9.92
C SER A 195 1.88 26.12 10.42
N ALA A 196 2.23 25.03 11.09
CA ALA A 196 3.58 24.83 11.61
C ALA A 196 4.62 24.69 10.50
N LEU A 197 4.31 23.92 9.45
CA LEU A 197 5.19 23.71 8.30
C LEU A 197 5.35 24.97 7.45
N ALA A 198 4.29 25.78 7.32
CA ALA A 198 4.35 27.07 6.62
C ALA A 198 5.33 28.06 7.27
N MET A 199 5.56 27.98 8.58
CA MET A 199 6.55 28.83 9.29
C MET A 199 8.00 28.55 8.89
N VAL A 200 8.25 27.41 8.23
CA VAL A 200 9.57 26.99 7.75
C VAL A 200 9.57 26.76 6.23
N ASP A 201 8.67 27.42 5.52
CA ASP A 201 8.53 27.41 4.07
C ASP A 201 8.27 26.01 3.46
N VAL A 202 7.70 25.08 4.23
CA VAL A 202 7.31 23.74 3.75
C VAL A 202 5.81 23.69 3.50
N ARG A 203 5.40 23.34 2.28
CA ARG A 203 3.98 23.28 1.88
C ARG A 203 3.38 21.91 2.15
N VAL A 204 2.17 21.89 2.72
CA VAL A 204 1.34 20.67 2.75
C VAL A 204 0.51 20.63 1.49
N LEU A 205 0.75 19.64 0.63
CA LEU A 205 0.04 19.47 -0.66
C LEU A 205 -1.25 18.66 -0.51
N ASP A 206 -1.26 17.68 0.39
CA ASP A 206 -2.42 16.85 0.66
C ASP A 206 -2.34 16.22 2.06
N HIS A 207 -3.49 15.73 2.54
CA HIS A 207 -3.57 14.79 3.63
C HIS A 207 -4.47 13.63 3.20
N VAL A 208 -3.87 12.45 3.07
CA VAL A 208 -4.53 11.25 2.56
C VAL A 208 -4.86 10.29 3.70
N ILE A 209 -6.12 9.94 3.84
CA ILE A 209 -6.61 8.94 4.79
C ILE A 209 -6.76 7.61 4.08
N VAL A 210 -6.16 6.56 4.62
CA VAL A 210 -6.10 5.25 3.99
C VAL A 210 -6.92 4.23 4.79
N GLY A 211 -7.81 3.53 4.11
CA GLY A 211 -8.52 2.36 4.60
C GLY A 211 -8.27 1.12 3.73
N PRO A 212 -8.76 -0.06 4.13
CA PRO A 212 -8.71 -1.25 3.30
C PRO A 212 -9.41 -1.03 1.94
N GLY A 213 -8.65 -1.10 0.85
CA GLY A 213 -9.15 -0.97 -0.51
C GLY A 213 -9.60 0.45 -0.94
N GLN A 214 -9.43 1.47 -0.11
CA GLN A 214 -9.85 2.84 -0.41
C GLN A 214 -8.92 3.89 0.21
N ALA A 215 -8.93 5.08 -0.37
CA ALA A 215 -8.23 6.26 0.16
C ALA A 215 -9.07 7.52 -0.05
N PHE A 216 -8.86 8.51 0.80
CA PHE A 216 -9.52 9.81 0.74
C PHE A 216 -8.45 10.90 0.74
N SER A 217 -8.44 11.73 -0.29
CA SER A 217 -7.57 12.91 -0.38
C SER A 217 -8.33 14.14 0.09
N MET A 218 -7.82 14.82 1.12
CA MET A 218 -8.43 16.06 1.61
C MET A 218 -8.31 17.19 0.58
N ALA A 219 -7.23 17.23 -0.19
CA ALA A 219 -7.03 18.23 -1.23
C ALA A 219 -8.03 18.06 -2.38
N GLU A 220 -8.22 16.83 -2.90
CA GLU A 220 -9.20 16.55 -3.97
C GLU A 220 -10.63 16.85 -3.55
N GLN A 221 -10.93 16.71 -2.27
CA GLN A 221 -12.26 16.98 -1.70
C GLN A 221 -12.44 18.44 -1.22
N GLY A 222 -11.40 19.28 -1.37
CA GLY A 222 -11.45 20.70 -1.02
C GLY A 222 -11.55 20.98 0.49
N VAL A 223 -11.07 20.05 1.33
CA VAL A 223 -11.15 20.18 2.81
C VAL A 223 -9.76 20.32 3.46
N LEU A 224 -8.71 20.53 2.67
CA LEU A 224 -7.33 20.73 3.12
C LEU A 224 -7.07 22.15 3.67
#